data_f4634f27dad8f156c61276c73a5b1023
#
_entry.id   f4634f27dad8f156c61276c73a5b1023
#
_cell.length_a   1.000
_cell.length_b   1.000
_cell.length_c   1.000
_cell.angle_alpha   90.00
_cell.angle_beta   90.00
_cell.angle_gamma   90.00
#
_symmetry.space_group_name_H-M   'P 1'
#
loop_
_entity.id
_entity.type
_entity.pdbx_description
1 polymer ?
#
loop_
_entity_poly.entity_id
_entity_poly.type
_entity_poly.pdbx_seq_one_letter_code
_entity_poly.pdbx_strand_id
1 'polypeptide(L)'
;MGSINRAGIAGDLKTMRIHIAVLLTMFLAPLSAIADPEFFDEGPMAGKGYPFSESVRVGNILFISGQVGVDENNELVEGGITGETRQIISNIGGALARRGLGFSDVVKCTVFLADVAEWGEFNTIYTSYFEPPYPARSALGANGLALGARLEVECVAAYPSD
;
A
#
# COMPACT_ATOMS: atom_id res chain seq x y z
N MET A 1 10.79 -76.46 -19.87
CA MET A 1 9.50 -76.01 -19.32
C MET A 1 9.81 -75.11 -18.12
N GLY A 2 9.89 -73.83 -18.33
CA GLY A 2 10.24 -72.82 -17.28
C GLY A 2 8.99 -72.26 -16.68
N SER A 3 8.89 -72.41 -15.37
CA SER A 3 7.80 -71.79 -14.55
C SER A 3 8.08 -70.33 -14.37
N ILE A 4 7.19 -69.47 -14.87
CA ILE A 4 7.25 -68.01 -14.68
C ILE A 4 6.75 -67.68 -13.27
N ASN A 5 7.65 -67.10 -12.46
CA ASN A 5 7.39 -66.72 -11.08
C ASN A 5 6.47 -65.48 -11.04
N ARG A 6 5.21 -65.63 -10.62
CA ARG A 6 4.17 -64.58 -10.53
C ARG A 6 4.30 -63.64 -9.32
N ALA A 7 5.36 -63.74 -8.53
CA ALA A 7 5.49 -62.98 -7.29
C ALA A 7 6.09 -61.55 -7.46
N GLY A 8 6.67 -61.22 -8.63
CA GLY A 8 7.37 -59.96 -8.84
C GLY A 8 6.50 -58.75 -9.21
N ILE A 9 5.27 -58.97 -9.68
CA ILE A 9 4.44 -57.87 -10.27
C ILE A 9 3.51 -57.21 -9.24
N ALA A 10 3.22 -57.87 -8.10
CA ALA A 10 2.30 -57.34 -7.10
C ALA A 10 2.93 -56.27 -6.18
N GLY A 11 4.26 -56.25 -6.03
CA GLY A 11 4.96 -55.25 -5.21
C GLY A 11 5.07 -53.87 -5.88
N ASP A 12 5.19 -53.88 -7.19
CA ASP A 12 5.45 -52.66 -7.97
C ASP A 12 4.20 -51.78 -8.11
N LEU A 13 3.01 -52.35 -8.18
CA LEU A 13 1.73 -51.65 -8.29
C LEU A 13 1.31 -50.93 -6.99
N LYS A 14 1.69 -51.46 -5.82
CA LYS A 14 1.38 -50.82 -4.53
C LYS A 14 2.32 -49.64 -4.27
N THR A 15 3.60 -49.78 -4.60
CA THR A 15 4.61 -48.72 -4.48
C THR A 15 4.30 -47.59 -5.47
N MET A 16 3.92 -47.91 -6.69
CA MET A 16 3.54 -46.95 -7.72
C MET A 16 2.26 -46.16 -7.34
N ARG A 17 1.29 -46.79 -6.69
CA ARG A 17 0.07 -46.13 -6.20
C ARG A 17 0.34 -45.15 -5.04
N ILE A 18 1.29 -45.48 -4.15
CA ILE A 18 1.68 -44.62 -3.06
C ILE A 18 2.44 -43.39 -3.57
N HIS A 19 3.32 -43.53 -4.56
CA HIS A 19 4.04 -42.39 -5.16
C HIS A 19 3.13 -41.45 -5.96
N ILE A 20 2.11 -41.98 -6.65
CA ILE A 20 1.12 -41.16 -7.38
C ILE A 20 0.23 -40.38 -6.37
N ALA A 21 -0.14 -40.99 -5.24
CA ALA A 21 -0.94 -40.29 -4.21
C ALA A 21 -0.14 -39.18 -3.51
N VAL A 22 1.14 -39.38 -3.26
CA VAL A 22 2.02 -38.37 -2.64
C VAL A 22 2.32 -37.23 -3.64
N LEU A 23 2.47 -37.51 -4.93
CA LEU A 23 2.66 -36.50 -5.97
C LEU A 23 1.39 -35.66 -6.22
N LEU A 24 0.19 -36.21 -6.04
CA LEU A 24 -1.06 -35.49 -6.26
C LEU A 24 -1.41 -34.56 -5.09
N THR A 25 -0.93 -34.82 -3.87
CA THR A 25 -1.11 -33.94 -2.70
C THR A 25 -0.14 -32.75 -2.68
N MET A 26 0.94 -32.78 -3.44
CA MET A 26 1.93 -31.70 -3.50
C MET A 26 1.54 -30.55 -4.44
N PHE A 27 0.48 -30.68 -5.24
CA PHE A 27 0.06 -29.67 -6.23
C PHE A 27 -1.19 -28.88 -5.86
N LEU A 28 -1.74 -29.05 -4.64
CA LEU A 28 -2.73 -28.11 -4.12
C LEU A 28 -2.04 -27.03 -3.30
N ALA A 29 -1.15 -26.24 -3.92
CA ALA A 29 -0.85 -24.92 -3.40
C ALA A 29 -2.19 -24.15 -3.36
N PRO A 30 -2.61 -23.56 -2.23
CA PRO A 30 -3.79 -22.74 -2.20
C PRO A 30 -3.60 -21.64 -3.25
N LEU A 31 -4.50 -21.58 -4.23
CA LEU A 31 -4.62 -20.42 -5.09
C LEU A 31 -4.90 -19.27 -4.13
N SER A 32 -3.90 -18.40 -3.89
CA SER A 32 -4.10 -17.22 -3.06
C SER A 32 -5.24 -16.43 -3.69
N ALA A 33 -6.42 -16.47 -3.08
CA ALA A 33 -7.53 -15.65 -3.50
C ALA A 33 -7.05 -14.20 -3.44
N ILE A 34 -7.24 -13.47 -4.53
CA ILE A 34 -7.03 -12.02 -4.52
C ILE A 34 -8.01 -11.50 -3.47
N ALA A 35 -7.50 -10.87 -2.42
CA ALA A 35 -8.36 -10.29 -1.39
C ALA A 35 -9.23 -9.19 -2.01
N ASP A 36 -10.51 -9.18 -1.67
CA ASP A 36 -11.41 -8.11 -2.08
C ASP A 36 -10.91 -6.77 -1.54
N PRO A 37 -11.08 -5.66 -2.29
CA PRO A 37 -10.71 -4.34 -1.81
C PRO A 37 -11.51 -3.93 -0.57
N GLU A 38 -10.83 -3.43 0.45
CA GLU A 38 -11.43 -2.83 1.63
C GLU A 38 -11.34 -1.30 1.52
N PHE A 39 -12.47 -0.60 1.59
CA PHE A 39 -12.55 0.85 1.46
C PHE A 39 -12.75 1.49 2.83
N PHE A 40 -11.96 2.52 3.13
CA PHE A 40 -11.99 3.22 4.40
C PHE A 40 -12.30 4.70 4.19
N ASP A 41 -13.38 5.17 4.80
CA ASP A 41 -13.82 6.57 4.81
C ASP A 41 -13.71 7.11 6.25
N GLU A 42 -12.51 7.51 6.62
CA GLU A 42 -12.16 7.98 7.95
C GLU A 42 -11.34 9.28 7.85
N GLY A 43 -10.96 9.87 8.98
CA GLY A 43 -10.15 11.07 8.99
C GLY A 43 -10.91 12.38 8.72
N PRO A 44 -10.24 13.49 8.41
CA PRO A 44 -10.85 14.83 8.30
C PRO A 44 -11.94 14.96 7.24
N MET A 45 -11.92 14.09 6.22
CA MET A 45 -12.83 14.12 5.07
C MET A 45 -14.02 13.17 5.24
N ALA A 46 -14.03 12.32 6.30
CA ALA A 46 -15.05 11.32 6.52
C ALA A 46 -16.46 11.89 6.61
N GLY A 47 -17.41 11.24 5.95
CA GLY A 47 -18.83 11.60 6.02
C GLY A 47 -19.20 12.91 5.32
N LYS A 48 -18.26 13.58 4.63
CA LYS A 48 -18.51 14.85 3.93
C LYS A 48 -19.06 14.67 2.51
N GLY A 49 -19.30 13.43 2.08
CA GLY A 49 -19.90 13.14 0.77
C GLY A 49 -18.95 13.31 -0.42
N TYR A 50 -17.66 13.29 -0.18
CA TYR A 50 -16.67 13.29 -1.27
C TYR A 50 -16.73 11.96 -2.05
N PRO A 51 -16.49 11.96 -3.37
CA PRO A 51 -16.59 10.79 -4.22
C PRO A 51 -15.31 9.91 -4.19
N PHE A 52 -14.64 9.81 -3.03
CA PHE A 52 -13.43 9.01 -2.81
C PHE A 52 -13.31 8.57 -1.35
N SER A 53 -12.65 7.46 -1.12
CA SER A 53 -12.29 6.98 0.22
C SER A 53 -10.98 7.59 0.68
N GLU A 54 -10.77 7.72 1.99
CA GLU A 54 -9.47 8.13 2.55
C GLU A 54 -8.36 7.16 2.12
N SER A 55 -8.64 5.87 2.19
CA SER A 55 -7.70 4.85 1.76
C SER A 55 -8.42 3.57 1.30
N VAL A 56 -7.72 2.76 0.51
CA VAL A 56 -8.19 1.45 0.03
C VAL A 56 -7.10 0.42 0.26
N ARG A 57 -7.43 -0.70 0.91
CA ARG A 57 -6.55 -1.85 1.07
C ARG A 57 -6.86 -2.91 0.02
N VAL A 58 -5.83 -3.45 -0.62
CA VAL A 58 -5.92 -4.63 -1.50
C VAL A 58 -4.81 -5.60 -1.11
N GLY A 59 -5.19 -6.70 -0.51
CA GLY A 59 -4.22 -7.65 0.04
C GLY A 59 -3.32 -7.01 1.11
N ASN A 60 -2.03 -6.95 0.85
CA ASN A 60 -1.05 -6.33 1.74
C ASN A 60 -0.66 -4.89 1.33
N ILE A 61 -1.38 -4.28 0.38
CA ILE A 61 -1.11 -2.91 -0.07
C ILE A 61 -2.21 -1.99 0.39
N LEU A 62 -1.83 -0.83 0.94
CA LEU A 62 -2.71 0.29 1.28
C LEU A 62 -2.43 1.46 0.33
N PHE A 63 -3.45 1.90 -0.37
CA PHE A 63 -3.45 3.13 -1.17
C PHE A 63 -4.08 4.23 -0.33
N ILE A 64 -3.36 5.33 -0.12
CA ILE A 64 -3.86 6.51 0.60
C ILE A 64 -4.13 7.57 -0.45
N SER A 65 -5.35 8.11 -0.46
CA SER A 65 -5.75 9.19 -1.36
C SER A 65 -4.92 10.46 -1.17
N GLY A 66 -4.87 11.30 -2.19
CA GLY A 66 -4.21 12.59 -2.15
C GLY A 66 -4.63 13.40 -0.93
N GLN A 67 -3.65 13.89 -0.18
CA GLN A 67 -3.83 14.74 0.99
C GLN A 67 -3.35 16.13 0.66
N VAL A 68 -4.19 17.12 0.91
CA VAL A 68 -3.83 18.54 0.93
C VAL A 68 -3.67 19.01 2.39
N GLY A 69 -3.08 20.19 2.59
CA GLY A 69 -2.74 20.71 3.92
C GLY A 69 -3.94 21.24 4.69
N VAL A 70 -5.00 20.43 4.86
CA VAL A 70 -6.20 20.83 5.62
C VAL A 70 -6.18 20.27 7.03
N ASP A 71 -6.75 21.07 7.95
CA ASP A 71 -6.99 20.71 9.34
C ASP A 71 -8.27 19.85 9.51
N GLU A 72 -8.67 19.60 10.76
CA GLU A 72 -9.89 18.83 11.09
C GLU A 72 -11.20 19.52 10.63
N ASN A 73 -11.18 20.84 10.42
CA ASN A 73 -12.31 21.61 9.90
C ASN A 73 -12.35 21.60 8.36
N ASN A 74 -11.35 20.98 7.71
CA ASN A 74 -11.17 20.99 6.27
C ASN A 74 -10.77 22.37 5.73
N GLU A 75 -10.06 23.15 6.51
CA GLU A 75 -9.51 24.44 6.12
C GLU A 75 -8.01 24.32 5.89
N LEU A 76 -7.50 24.94 4.80
CA LEU A 76 -6.06 24.97 4.56
C LEU A 76 -5.35 25.69 5.69
N VAL A 77 -4.30 25.06 6.23
CA VAL A 77 -3.49 25.65 7.28
C VAL A 77 -2.64 26.81 6.77
N GLU A 78 -2.36 27.76 7.63
CA GLU A 78 -1.43 28.82 7.32
C GLU A 78 0.03 28.35 7.30
N GLY A 79 0.92 29.19 6.76
CA GLY A 79 2.36 28.94 6.73
C GLY A 79 2.90 28.43 5.39
N GLY A 80 2.09 28.53 4.33
CA GLY A 80 2.50 28.22 2.97
C GLY A 80 2.96 26.79 2.81
N ILE A 81 3.93 26.54 1.91
CA ILE A 81 4.43 25.19 1.60
C ILE A 81 4.90 24.44 2.85
N THR A 82 5.57 25.14 3.78
CA THR A 82 6.06 24.55 5.04
C THR A 82 4.89 24.09 5.94
N GLY A 83 3.90 24.95 6.17
CA GLY A 83 2.72 24.62 6.98
C GLY A 83 1.92 23.50 6.38
N GLU A 84 1.57 23.63 5.10
CA GLU A 84 0.79 22.61 4.38
C GLU A 84 1.53 21.27 4.32
N THR A 85 2.86 21.24 4.07
CA THR A 85 3.63 19.98 4.07
C THR A 85 3.53 19.28 5.42
N ARG A 86 3.69 19.99 6.54
CA ARG A 86 3.57 19.39 7.88
C ARG A 86 2.19 18.82 8.13
N GLN A 87 1.16 19.55 7.73
CA GLN A 87 -0.22 19.09 7.88
C GLN A 87 -0.51 17.85 7.02
N ILE A 88 -0.07 17.83 5.77
CA ILE A 88 -0.22 16.67 4.87
C ILE A 88 0.45 15.43 5.48
N ILE A 89 1.69 15.57 5.96
CA ILE A 89 2.41 14.46 6.58
C ILE A 89 1.67 13.99 7.85
N SER A 90 1.11 14.90 8.63
CA SER A 90 0.26 14.56 9.79
C SER A 90 -0.99 13.77 9.36
N ASN A 91 -1.68 14.21 8.29
CA ASN A 91 -2.87 13.54 7.77
C ASN A 91 -2.55 12.12 7.27
N ILE A 92 -1.46 11.96 6.49
CA ILE A 92 -0.96 10.66 6.03
C ILE A 92 -0.60 9.77 7.24
N GLY A 93 0.12 10.31 8.23
CA GLY A 93 0.45 9.58 9.46
C GLY A 93 -0.78 9.11 10.22
N GLY A 94 -1.83 9.93 10.28
CA GLY A 94 -3.12 9.56 10.85
C GLY A 94 -3.80 8.42 10.08
N ALA A 95 -3.81 8.48 8.75
CA ALA A 95 -4.36 7.42 7.90
C ALA A 95 -3.60 6.10 8.09
N LEU A 96 -2.27 6.14 8.12
CA LEU A 96 -1.43 4.98 8.40
C LEU A 96 -1.71 4.38 9.79
N ALA A 97 -1.75 5.22 10.82
CA ALA A 97 -1.96 4.79 12.21
C ALA A 97 -3.31 4.09 12.41
N ARG A 98 -4.39 4.57 11.77
CA ARG A 98 -5.70 3.91 11.77
C ARG A 98 -5.66 2.50 11.16
N ARG A 99 -4.66 2.19 10.36
CA ARG A 99 -4.43 0.89 9.70
C ARG A 99 -3.32 0.07 10.37
N GLY A 100 -2.79 0.53 11.52
CA GLY A 100 -1.71 -0.13 12.23
C GLY A 100 -0.35 -0.04 11.54
N LEU A 101 -0.18 0.96 10.65
CA LEU A 101 1.03 1.22 9.88
C LEU A 101 1.71 2.51 10.34
N GLY A 102 2.95 2.69 9.93
CA GLY A 102 3.75 3.89 10.14
C GLY A 102 4.47 4.35 8.87
N PHE A 103 5.27 5.41 8.98
CA PHE A 103 6.04 5.92 7.83
C PHE A 103 7.07 4.93 7.29
N SER A 104 7.55 4.01 8.12
CA SER A 104 8.45 2.92 7.71
C SER A 104 7.80 1.93 6.75
N ASP A 105 6.47 1.86 6.71
CA ASP A 105 5.70 0.96 5.86
C ASP A 105 5.35 1.61 4.51
N VAL A 106 5.62 2.91 4.35
CA VAL A 106 5.40 3.63 3.09
C VAL A 106 6.42 3.21 2.06
N VAL A 107 5.96 2.74 0.90
CA VAL A 107 6.82 2.26 -0.19
C VAL A 107 6.91 3.23 -1.35
N LYS A 108 5.90 4.10 -1.52
CA LYS A 108 5.89 5.11 -2.59
C LYS A 108 5.05 6.31 -2.20
N CYS A 109 5.47 7.51 -2.63
CA CYS A 109 4.63 8.71 -2.66
C CYS A 109 4.69 9.42 -4.02
N THR A 110 3.60 10.08 -4.40
CA THR A 110 3.55 11.04 -5.51
C THR A 110 3.23 12.40 -4.95
N VAL A 111 3.99 13.41 -5.38
CA VAL A 111 3.87 14.80 -4.91
C VAL A 111 3.48 15.68 -6.08
N PHE A 112 2.39 16.41 -5.92
CA PHE A 112 1.92 17.42 -6.87
C PHE A 112 2.18 18.79 -6.25
N LEU A 113 2.88 19.67 -6.94
CA LEU A 113 3.22 21.01 -6.48
C LEU A 113 2.51 22.05 -7.36
N ALA A 114 1.84 23.01 -6.77
CA ALA A 114 1.28 24.14 -7.51
C ALA A 114 2.40 25.00 -8.13
N ASP A 115 3.54 25.09 -7.43
CA ASP A 115 4.77 25.71 -7.94
C ASP A 115 5.97 24.76 -7.68
N VAL A 116 6.55 24.24 -8.75
CA VAL A 116 7.71 23.33 -8.65
C VAL A 116 8.96 24.00 -8.07
N ALA A 117 9.02 25.31 -8.05
CA ALA A 117 10.12 26.06 -7.41
C ALA A 117 10.17 25.81 -5.89
N GLU A 118 9.06 25.43 -5.26
CA GLU A 118 8.95 25.11 -3.83
C GLU A 118 9.43 23.70 -3.46
N TRP A 119 9.85 22.91 -4.44
CA TRP A 119 10.29 21.52 -4.23
C TRP A 119 11.41 21.39 -3.19
N GLY A 120 12.36 22.34 -3.17
CA GLY A 120 13.46 22.33 -2.20
C GLY A 120 13.00 22.51 -0.75
N GLU A 121 12.04 23.41 -0.50
CA GLU A 121 11.46 23.67 0.81
C GLU A 121 10.63 22.47 1.28
N PHE A 122 9.77 21.94 0.40
CA PHE A 122 9.05 20.70 0.64
C PHE A 122 10.00 19.56 1.07
N ASN A 123 11.10 19.33 0.33
CA ASN A 123 12.06 18.26 0.62
C ASN A 123 12.65 18.37 2.03
N THR A 124 12.94 19.59 2.49
CA THR A 124 13.49 19.82 3.83
C THR A 124 12.55 19.30 4.92
N ILE A 125 11.24 19.47 4.74
CA ILE A 125 10.23 18.96 5.67
C ILE A 125 10.06 17.46 5.50
N TYR A 126 9.91 16.98 4.25
CA TYR A 126 9.69 15.57 3.93
C TYR A 126 10.76 14.66 4.54
N THR A 127 12.04 15.02 4.40
CA THR A 127 13.16 14.23 4.94
C THR A 127 13.25 14.22 6.47
N SER A 128 12.49 15.05 7.17
CA SER A 128 12.41 15.00 8.63
C SER A 128 11.43 13.96 9.16
N TYR A 129 10.62 13.35 8.29
CA TYR A 129 9.64 12.31 8.63
C TYR A 129 9.97 10.94 8.06
N PHE A 130 10.78 10.89 7.01
CA PHE A 130 11.18 9.64 6.36
C PHE A 130 12.68 9.40 6.56
N GLU A 131 13.03 8.23 7.07
CA GLU A 131 14.42 7.80 7.22
C GLU A 131 14.84 6.88 6.06
N PRO A 132 16.13 6.82 5.72
CA PRO A 132 16.63 5.86 4.76
C PRO A 132 16.43 4.39 5.22
N PRO A 133 16.07 3.49 4.31
CA PRO A 133 15.84 3.73 2.87
C PRO A 133 14.55 4.49 2.63
N TYR A 134 14.61 5.53 1.78
CA TYR A 134 13.44 6.34 1.44
C TYR A 134 12.45 5.58 0.54
N PRO A 135 11.12 5.85 0.65
CA PRO A 135 10.16 5.35 -0.31
C PRO A 135 10.45 5.87 -1.74
N ALA A 136 10.06 5.09 -2.74
CA ALA A 136 10.07 5.58 -4.12
C ALA A 136 9.22 6.84 -4.22
N ARG A 137 9.66 7.86 -5.00
CA ARG A 137 8.91 9.11 -5.13
C ARG A 137 8.95 9.67 -6.54
N SER A 138 7.81 10.26 -6.93
CA SER A 138 7.69 11.17 -8.07
C SER A 138 7.24 12.55 -7.56
N ALA A 139 7.75 13.62 -8.17
CA ALA A 139 7.28 14.98 -7.88
C ALA A 139 7.12 15.72 -9.21
N LEU A 140 6.02 16.45 -9.37
CA LEU A 140 5.68 17.18 -10.59
C LEU A 140 4.89 18.46 -10.28
N GLY A 141 4.97 19.42 -11.19
CA GLY A 141 4.14 20.62 -11.15
C GLY A 141 2.72 20.32 -11.63
N ALA A 142 1.72 20.86 -10.95
CA ALA A 142 0.31 20.79 -11.31
C ALA A 142 -0.22 22.18 -11.74
N ASN A 143 -1.24 22.19 -12.58
CA ASN A 143 -1.93 23.43 -12.96
C ASN A 143 -3.07 23.75 -11.98
N GLY A 144 -2.75 23.98 -10.71
CA GLY A 144 -3.69 24.19 -9.63
C GLY A 144 -4.04 22.90 -8.90
N LEU A 145 -4.39 23.02 -7.62
CA LEU A 145 -4.77 21.95 -6.72
C LEU A 145 -6.08 22.29 -5.99
N ALA A 146 -6.72 21.30 -5.40
CA ALA A 146 -7.95 21.47 -4.63
C ALA A 146 -7.78 22.54 -3.55
N LEU A 147 -8.81 23.34 -3.31
CA LEU A 147 -8.85 24.43 -2.32
C LEU A 147 -7.79 25.53 -2.52
N GLY A 148 -7.03 25.51 -3.60
CA GLY A 148 -5.90 26.40 -3.82
C GLY A 148 -4.64 25.98 -3.03
N ALA A 149 -4.55 24.72 -2.65
CA ALA A 149 -3.41 24.15 -1.94
C ALA A 149 -2.10 24.32 -2.74
N ARG A 150 -0.99 24.47 -2.04
CA ARG A 150 0.34 24.57 -2.64
C ARG A 150 0.92 23.22 -3.05
N LEU A 151 0.50 22.15 -2.35
CA LEU A 151 0.89 20.80 -2.70
C LEU A 151 -0.20 19.80 -2.31
N GLU A 152 -0.13 18.64 -2.95
CA GLU A 152 -0.89 17.45 -2.62
C GLU A 152 0.05 16.24 -2.62
N VAL A 153 -0.13 15.30 -1.71
CA VAL A 153 0.68 14.09 -1.64
C VAL A 153 -0.21 12.87 -1.48
N GLU A 154 -0.05 11.88 -2.35
CA GLU A 154 -0.58 10.54 -2.20
C GLU A 154 0.54 9.57 -1.83
N CYS A 155 0.23 8.53 -1.05
CA CYS A 155 1.20 7.50 -0.71
C CYS A 155 0.61 6.09 -0.81
N VAL A 156 1.51 5.13 -1.02
CA VAL A 156 1.23 3.70 -0.97
C VAL A 156 2.06 3.10 0.14
N ALA A 157 1.45 2.31 0.99
CA ALA A 157 2.11 1.57 2.06
C ALA A 157 1.92 0.06 1.89
N ALA A 158 2.81 -0.73 2.47
CA ALA A 158 2.74 -2.18 2.46
C ALA A 158 2.65 -2.70 3.89
N TYR A 159 1.68 -3.57 4.16
CA TYR A 159 1.64 -4.32 5.41
C TYR A 159 2.83 -5.28 5.47
N PRO A 160 3.46 -5.44 6.66
CA PRO A 160 4.49 -6.45 6.84
C PRO A 160 3.97 -7.84 6.43
N SER A 161 4.83 -8.64 5.82
CA SER A 161 4.54 -10.06 5.61
C SER A 161 4.71 -10.81 6.94
N ASP A 162 3.76 -11.64 7.27
CA ASP A 162 3.83 -12.59 8.38
C ASP A 162 5.03 -13.54 8.25
#